data_fdfa191cf78769072317fd9ae577f9d3
#
_entry.id   fdfa191cf78769072317fd9ae577f9d3
#
_cell.length_a   1.000
_cell.length_b   1.000
_cell.length_c   1.000
_cell.angle_alpha   90.00
_cell.angle_beta   90.00
_cell.angle_gamma   90.00
#
_symmetry.space_group_name_H-M   'P 1'
#
loop_
_entity.id
_entity.type
_entity.pdbx_description
1 polymer ?
#
loop_
_entity_poly.entity_id
_entity_poly.type
_entity_poly.pdbx_seq_one_letter_code
_entity_poly.pdbx_strand_id
1 'polypeptide(L)'
;MTAEASPTTAAVPDGLEPRPLSADESRALAERHALMQIGVRPPLTAYLRDLWRKRHFIWTLASSQAYAAHQKYLLGQVWAVLNPLLLVASYYLIFGVLLNTRRGTANYLGFLTIGIFLFSFIASSMTSGAKAITNNIGLVRSLRFPRAVLPIAVTLTQLIHTLPALGVLVLLMLVTGEPIQLEWLMLPVAIVLLFLNVLGITFFLARIVEISRDIGNLVPVVTRLLRYISGVFFSIDSYAGHPVVHAIMAYQPVSLPLTIMREALLSESPIHLGNWLLALGWALVLPITGFLFFWRAEARYGRAS
;
A
#
# COMPACT_ATOMS: atom_id res chain seq x y z
N MET A 1 -61.90 -7.61 -9.51
CA MET A 1 -61.61 -9.06 -9.48
C MET A 1 -61.09 -9.42 -10.85
N THR A 2 -59.79 -9.33 -11.04
CA THR A 2 -59.09 -9.80 -12.25
C THR A 2 -58.02 -10.77 -11.76
N ALA A 3 -58.23 -12.04 -12.10
CA ALA A 3 -57.31 -13.12 -11.75
C ALA A 3 -56.07 -13.03 -12.63
N GLU A 4 -54.90 -12.81 -12.02
CA GLU A 4 -53.59 -12.96 -12.66
C GLU A 4 -53.32 -14.46 -12.89
N ALA A 5 -53.21 -14.84 -14.15
CA ALA A 5 -52.83 -16.16 -14.57
C ALA A 5 -51.31 -16.33 -14.31
N SER A 6 -50.94 -17.22 -13.41
CA SER A 6 -49.56 -17.65 -13.22
C SER A 6 -49.02 -18.29 -14.52
N PRO A 7 -47.74 -17.96 -14.91
CA PRO A 7 -47.16 -18.62 -16.07
C PRO A 7 -46.95 -20.10 -15.80
N THR A 8 -47.59 -20.94 -16.59
CA THR A 8 -47.43 -22.38 -16.60
C THR A 8 -45.97 -22.71 -16.92
N THR A 9 -45.21 -23.23 -15.94
CA THR A 9 -43.87 -23.77 -16.15
C THR A 9 -44.05 -25.03 -17.03
N ALA A 10 -43.70 -24.92 -18.31
CA ALA A 10 -43.70 -26.03 -19.23
C ALA A 10 -42.78 -27.13 -18.65
N ALA A 11 -43.36 -28.30 -18.33
CA ALA A 11 -42.61 -29.47 -17.90
C ALA A 11 -41.65 -29.88 -19.01
N VAL A 12 -40.36 -29.90 -18.72
CA VAL A 12 -39.31 -30.41 -19.61
C VAL A 12 -39.61 -31.92 -19.75
N PRO A 13 -39.66 -32.50 -20.97
CA PRO A 13 -39.93 -33.92 -21.17
C PRO A 13 -38.88 -34.77 -20.43
N ASP A 14 -39.34 -35.78 -19.66
CA ASP A 14 -38.48 -36.75 -19.04
C ASP A 14 -37.57 -37.42 -20.09
N GLY A 15 -36.25 -37.17 -20.00
CA GLY A 15 -35.25 -37.71 -20.94
C GLY A 15 -34.28 -36.65 -21.49
N LEU A 16 -34.51 -35.32 -21.25
CA LEU A 16 -33.64 -34.23 -21.68
C LEU A 16 -32.82 -33.61 -20.54
N GLU A 17 -32.79 -34.21 -19.36
CA GLU A 17 -31.80 -33.79 -18.38
C GLU A 17 -30.40 -34.09 -18.93
N PRO A 18 -29.57 -33.05 -19.18
CA PRO A 18 -28.23 -33.30 -19.69
C PRO A 18 -27.47 -34.16 -18.68
N ARG A 19 -27.12 -35.36 -19.08
CA ARG A 19 -26.26 -36.27 -18.29
C ARG A 19 -25.04 -35.50 -17.80
N PRO A 20 -24.72 -35.47 -16.50
CA PRO A 20 -23.52 -34.82 -16.00
C PRO A 20 -22.31 -35.43 -16.72
N LEU A 21 -21.55 -34.59 -17.42
CA LEU A 21 -20.35 -35.00 -18.12
C LEU A 21 -19.33 -35.53 -17.14
N SER A 22 -18.66 -36.62 -17.50
CA SER A 22 -17.50 -37.10 -16.74
C SER A 22 -16.39 -36.02 -16.72
N ALA A 23 -15.45 -36.14 -15.78
CA ALA A 23 -14.34 -35.17 -15.67
C ALA A 23 -13.50 -35.11 -16.96
N ASP A 24 -13.36 -36.25 -17.66
CA ASP A 24 -12.58 -36.35 -18.90
C ASP A 24 -13.34 -35.79 -20.11
N GLU A 25 -14.65 -36.08 -20.20
CA GLU A 25 -15.54 -35.48 -21.21
C GLU A 25 -15.60 -33.95 -21.07
N SER A 26 -15.68 -33.46 -19.83
CA SER A 26 -15.66 -32.01 -19.53
C SER A 26 -14.34 -31.34 -19.95
N ARG A 27 -13.20 -32.01 -19.74
CA ARG A 27 -11.89 -31.54 -20.20
C ARG A 27 -11.79 -31.54 -21.71
N ALA A 28 -12.19 -32.61 -22.38
CA ALA A 28 -12.17 -32.69 -23.84
C ALA A 28 -13.09 -31.66 -24.49
N LEU A 29 -14.24 -31.37 -23.89
CA LEU A 29 -15.15 -30.30 -24.35
C LEU A 29 -14.56 -28.92 -24.14
N ALA A 30 -13.90 -28.70 -22.99
CA ALA A 30 -13.22 -27.44 -22.70
C ALA A 30 -12.06 -27.17 -23.69
N GLU A 31 -11.29 -28.19 -24.01
CA GLU A 31 -10.21 -28.09 -25.03
C GLU A 31 -10.75 -27.81 -26.43
N ARG A 32 -11.80 -28.51 -26.86
CA ARG A 32 -12.44 -28.30 -28.18
C ARG A 32 -12.99 -26.88 -28.35
N HIS A 33 -13.51 -26.28 -27.28
CA HIS A 33 -14.09 -24.94 -27.31
C HIS A 33 -13.12 -23.86 -26.82
N ALA A 34 -11.84 -24.18 -26.65
CA ALA A 34 -10.82 -23.28 -26.10
C ALA A 34 -11.26 -22.60 -24.79
N LEU A 35 -12.06 -23.31 -23.96
CA LEU A 35 -12.53 -22.82 -22.69
C LEU A 35 -11.39 -22.78 -21.69
N MET A 36 -11.13 -21.63 -21.10
CA MET A 36 -10.15 -21.52 -20.03
C MET A 36 -10.74 -21.99 -18.70
N GLN A 37 -10.01 -22.82 -17.98
CA GLN A 37 -10.38 -23.27 -16.63
C GLN A 37 -10.49 -22.07 -15.70
N ILE A 38 -11.68 -21.82 -15.17
CA ILE A 38 -11.92 -20.73 -14.20
C ILE A 38 -11.55 -21.25 -12.80
N GLY A 39 -10.77 -20.46 -12.05
CA GLY A 39 -10.42 -20.79 -10.67
C GLY A 39 -9.16 -21.63 -10.48
N VAL A 40 -8.35 -21.80 -11.53
CA VAL A 40 -7.01 -22.38 -11.42
C VAL A 40 -5.99 -21.25 -11.28
N ARG A 41 -5.05 -21.44 -10.33
CA ARG A 41 -3.95 -20.50 -10.16
C ARG A 41 -2.99 -20.59 -11.36
N PRO A 42 -2.76 -19.50 -12.10
CA PRO A 42 -1.81 -19.52 -13.21
C PRO A 42 -0.38 -19.76 -12.70
N PRO A 43 0.50 -20.38 -13.50
CA PRO A 43 1.92 -20.51 -13.15
C PRO A 43 2.55 -19.14 -12.97
N LEU A 44 3.51 -19.04 -12.04
CA LEU A 44 4.11 -17.76 -11.60
C LEU A 44 4.66 -16.94 -12.78
N THR A 45 5.32 -17.61 -13.72
CA THR A 45 5.93 -16.96 -14.91
C THR A 45 4.88 -16.34 -15.83
N ALA A 46 3.79 -17.06 -16.10
CA ALA A 46 2.67 -16.54 -16.90
C ALA A 46 1.99 -15.37 -16.16
N TYR A 47 1.80 -15.50 -14.86
CA TYR A 47 1.21 -14.46 -14.02
C TYR A 47 2.02 -13.16 -14.04
N LEU A 48 3.35 -13.25 -13.88
CA LEU A 48 4.24 -12.08 -13.95
C LEU A 48 4.24 -11.44 -15.34
N ARG A 49 4.22 -12.27 -16.41
CA ARG A 49 4.11 -11.77 -17.78
C ARG A 49 2.81 -11.01 -18.00
N ASP A 50 1.69 -11.55 -17.52
CA ASP A 50 0.40 -10.89 -17.66
C ASP A 50 0.32 -9.61 -16.81
N LEU A 51 0.90 -9.62 -15.62
CA LEU A 51 1.01 -8.43 -14.77
C LEU A 51 1.82 -7.33 -15.47
N TRP A 52 2.94 -7.69 -16.10
CA TRP A 52 3.75 -6.74 -16.87
C TRP A 52 3.02 -6.18 -18.10
N ARG A 53 2.26 -7.02 -18.80
CA ARG A 53 1.40 -6.58 -19.92
C ARG A 53 0.34 -5.59 -19.45
N LYS A 54 -0.14 -5.70 -18.22
CA LYS A 54 -1.15 -4.83 -17.62
C LYS A 54 -0.57 -3.56 -16.95
N ARG A 55 0.72 -3.25 -17.11
CA ARG A 55 1.35 -2.07 -16.47
C ARG A 55 0.66 -0.75 -16.80
N HIS A 56 0.18 -0.58 -18.05
CA HIS A 56 -0.57 0.60 -18.44
C HIS A 56 -1.94 0.67 -17.74
N PHE A 57 -2.60 -0.47 -17.57
CA PHE A 57 -3.84 -0.56 -16.81
C PHE A 57 -3.62 -0.20 -15.32
N ILE A 58 -2.51 -0.68 -14.73
CA ILE A 58 -2.12 -0.32 -13.34
C ILE A 58 -1.96 1.20 -13.23
N TRP A 59 -1.22 1.81 -14.15
CA TRP A 59 -0.97 3.25 -14.15
C TRP A 59 -2.26 4.05 -14.33
N THR A 60 -3.09 3.68 -15.32
CA THR A 60 -4.36 4.35 -15.59
C THR A 60 -5.31 4.24 -14.39
N LEU A 61 -5.40 3.04 -13.77
CA LEU A 61 -6.22 2.83 -12.59
C LEU A 61 -5.73 3.68 -11.41
N ALA A 62 -4.42 3.69 -11.16
CA ALA A 62 -3.83 4.46 -10.08
C ALA A 62 -4.01 5.97 -10.28
N SER A 63 -3.71 6.49 -11.47
CA SER A 63 -3.83 7.92 -11.77
C SER A 63 -5.28 8.41 -11.77
N SER A 64 -6.21 7.61 -12.30
CA SER A 64 -7.63 7.96 -12.27
C SER A 64 -8.21 7.98 -10.86
N GLN A 65 -7.84 7.01 -10.00
CA GLN A 65 -8.22 7.01 -8.60
C GLN A 65 -7.62 8.20 -7.84
N ALA A 66 -6.35 8.51 -8.10
CA ALA A 66 -5.68 9.67 -7.52
C ALA A 66 -6.39 10.98 -7.90
N TYR A 67 -6.71 11.16 -9.17
CA TYR A 67 -7.41 12.34 -9.65
C TYR A 67 -8.83 12.46 -9.07
N ALA A 68 -9.59 11.37 -9.07
CA ALA A 68 -10.99 11.34 -8.61
C ALA A 68 -11.13 11.68 -7.11
N ALA A 69 -10.16 11.35 -6.28
CA ALA A 69 -10.22 11.58 -4.84
C ALA A 69 -10.32 13.06 -4.46
N HIS A 70 -9.80 13.97 -5.30
CA HIS A 70 -9.75 15.40 -5.01
C HIS A 70 -10.76 16.25 -5.78
N GLN A 71 -11.46 15.69 -6.76
CA GLN A 71 -12.41 16.46 -7.59
C GLN A 71 -13.63 16.98 -6.84
N LYS A 72 -13.99 16.37 -5.70
CA LYS A 72 -15.19 16.71 -4.94
C LYS A 72 -15.00 17.90 -3.99
N TYR A 73 -13.80 18.43 -3.84
CA TYR A 73 -13.50 19.49 -2.89
C TYR A 73 -13.14 20.79 -3.60
N LEU A 74 -13.61 21.92 -3.07
CA LEU A 74 -13.30 23.27 -3.61
C LEU A 74 -11.80 23.56 -3.68
N LEU A 75 -11.03 23.12 -2.67
CA LEU A 75 -9.58 23.26 -2.62
C LEU A 75 -8.83 22.09 -3.30
N GLY A 76 -9.57 21.08 -3.81
CA GLY A 76 -9.02 19.98 -4.58
C GLY A 76 -7.75 19.35 -3.97
N GLN A 77 -6.66 19.36 -4.74
CA GLN A 77 -5.39 18.78 -4.34
C GLN A 77 -4.67 19.53 -3.19
N VAL A 78 -5.04 20.77 -2.88
CA VAL A 78 -4.43 21.53 -1.78
C VAL A 78 -4.60 20.81 -0.45
N TRP A 79 -5.71 20.09 -0.26
CA TRP A 79 -5.92 19.27 0.95
C TRP A 79 -4.91 18.14 1.12
N ALA A 80 -4.35 17.62 0.03
CA ALA A 80 -3.32 16.59 0.10
C ALA A 80 -2.03 17.07 0.79
N VAL A 81 -1.77 18.38 0.71
CA VAL A 81 -0.62 19.03 1.35
C VAL A 81 -1.02 19.66 2.68
N LEU A 82 -2.18 20.31 2.73
CA LEU A 82 -2.62 21.06 3.92
C LEU A 82 -2.85 20.14 5.13
N ASN A 83 -3.47 18.95 4.95
CA ASN A 83 -3.68 18.01 6.04
C ASN A 83 -2.38 17.56 6.72
N PRO A 84 -1.35 17.07 6.00
CA PRO A 84 -0.07 16.76 6.61
C PRO A 84 0.61 17.97 7.26
N LEU A 85 0.52 19.17 6.67
CA LEU A 85 1.09 20.40 7.27
C LEU A 85 0.41 20.78 8.57
N LEU A 86 -0.92 20.70 8.65
CA LEU A 86 -1.66 20.95 9.89
C LEU A 86 -1.30 19.92 10.97
N LEU A 87 -1.07 18.68 10.58
CA LEU A 87 -0.55 17.64 11.46
C LEU A 87 0.84 17.97 11.97
N VAL A 88 1.76 18.39 11.08
CA VAL A 88 3.11 18.86 11.46
C VAL A 88 3.01 20.02 12.46
N ALA A 89 2.21 21.05 12.15
CA ALA A 89 2.03 22.19 13.04
C ALA A 89 1.50 21.76 14.41
N SER A 90 0.49 20.89 14.45
CA SER A 90 -0.09 20.38 15.70
C SER A 90 0.92 19.59 16.54
N TYR A 91 1.65 18.67 15.91
CA TYR A 91 2.65 17.86 16.60
C TYR A 91 3.90 18.67 16.98
N TYR A 92 4.31 19.64 16.15
CA TYR A 92 5.39 20.57 16.51
C TYR A 92 5.05 21.39 17.74
N LEU A 93 3.80 21.86 17.85
CA LEU A 93 3.34 22.57 19.03
C LEU A 93 3.36 21.68 20.28
N ILE A 94 2.88 20.45 20.16
CA ILE A 94 2.83 19.51 21.30
C ILE A 94 4.25 19.05 21.69
N PHE A 95 4.97 18.43 20.76
CA PHE A 95 6.24 17.79 21.07
C PHE A 95 7.42 18.78 21.05
N GLY A 96 7.38 19.76 20.13
CA GLY A 96 8.45 20.74 20.00
C GLY A 96 8.38 21.87 21.00
N VAL A 97 7.19 22.39 21.33
CA VAL A 97 7.01 23.54 22.21
C VAL A 97 6.59 23.12 23.63
N LEU A 98 5.50 22.37 23.79
CA LEU A 98 4.98 22.03 25.11
C LEU A 98 5.85 20.99 25.83
N LEU A 99 6.21 19.91 25.18
CA LEU A 99 6.98 18.81 25.79
C LEU A 99 8.50 18.99 25.65
N ASN A 100 8.95 19.95 24.85
CA ASN A 100 10.36 20.25 24.60
C ASN A 100 11.20 19.00 24.26
N THR A 101 10.67 18.12 23.43
CA THR A 101 11.33 16.87 23.02
C THR A 101 12.36 17.09 21.91
N ARG A 102 12.81 18.32 21.67
CA ARG A 102 13.82 18.71 20.67
C ARG A 102 15.22 18.15 20.96
N ARG A 103 15.42 17.47 22.08
CA ARG A 103 16.74 17.03 22.54
C ARG A 103 17.43 16.18 21.49
N GLY A 104 18.57 16.67 20.99
CA GLY A 104 19.44 15.94 20.06
C GLY A 104 19.12 16.14 18.57
N THR A 105 18.20 17.06 18.20
CA THR A 105 17.86 17.32 16.79
C THR A 105 17.93 18.83 16.53
N ALA A 106 18.90 19.28 15.71
CA ALA A 106 19.07 20.70 15.39
C ALA A 106 17.85 21.23 14.58
N ASN A 107 17.44 20.49 13.55
CA ASN A 107 16.25 20.83 12.76
C ASN A 107 15.07 19.90 13.09
N TYR A 108 14.48 20.07 14.28
CA TYR A 108 13.35 19.27 14.71
C TYR A 108 12.11 19.42 13.81
N LEU A 109 11.88 20.59 13.22
CA LEU A 109 10.77 20.81 12.30
C LEU A 109 10.94 19.96 11.03
N GLY A 110 12.12 19.94 10.46
CA GLY A 110 12.47 19.08 9.32
C GLY A 110 12.32 17.60 9.67
N PHE A 111 12.89 17.18 10.79
CA PHE A 111 12.79 15.81 11.30
C PHE A 111 11.34 15.33 11.42
N LEU A 112 10.49 16.16 12.03
CA LEU A 112 9.08 15.87 12.26
C LEU A 112 8.28 15.82 10.94
N THR A 113 8.58 16.77 10.02
CA THR A 113 7.89 16.84 8.73
C THR A 113 8.17 15.62 7.87
N ILE A 114 9.44 15.19 7.78
CA ILE A 114 9.82 13.94 7.11
C ILE A 114 9.04 12.78 7.69
N GLY A 115 9.06 12.62 9.02
CA GLY A 115 8.36 11.55 9.71
C GLY A 115 6.86 11.51 9.41
N ILE A 116 6.17 12.65 9.51
CA ILE A 116 4.71 12.74 9.33
C ILE A 116 4.31 12.50 7.86
N PHE A 117 5.02 13.10 6.91
CA PHE A 117 4.66 12.99 5.49
C PHE A 117 4.84 11.56 4.98
N LEU A 118 5.98 10.94 5.27
CA LEU A 118 6.25 9.57 4.85
C LEU A 118 5.37 8.58 5.59
N PHE A 119 5.16 8.77 6.89
CA PHE A 119 4.27 7.90 7.65
C PHE A 119 2.82 8.04 7.17
N SER A 120 2.39 9.20 6.71
CA SER A 120 1.06 9.37 6.12
C SER A 120 0.89 8.53 4.86
N PHE A 121 1.91 8.46 4.00
CA PHE A 121 1.95 7.56 2.85
C PHE A 121 1.86 6.08 3.27
N ILE A 122 2.68 5.67 4.26
CA ILE A 122 2.66 4.31 4.79
C ILE A 122 1.27 3.95 5.33
N ALA A 123 0.71 4.81 6.18
CA ALA A 123 -0.57 4.62 6.84
C ALA A 123 -1.74 4.52 5.84
N SER A 124 -1.76 5.42 4.85
CA SER A 124 -2.78 5.44 3.81
C SER A 124 -2.69 4.21 2.91
N SER A 125 -1.47 3.82 2.52
CA SER A 125 -1.24 2.62 1.73
C SER A 125 -1.63 1.35 2.47
N MET A 126 -1.28 1.21 3.75
CA MET A 126 -1.67 0.06 4.57
C MET A 126 -3.19 -0.03 4.70
N THR A 127 -3.86 1.08 5.02
CA THR A 127 -5.30 1.11 5.25
C THR A 127 -6.10 0.88 3.97
N SER A 128 -5.76 1.56 2.88
CA SER A 128 -6.43 1.42 1.60
C SER A 128 -6.06 0.10 0.92
N GLY A 129 -4.79 -0.28 1.01
CA GLY A 129 -4.26 -1.51 0.44
C GLY A 129 -4.81 -2.77 1.08
N ALA A 130 -5.02 -2.76 2.40
CA ALA A 130 -5.70 -3.84 3.12
C ALA A 130 -7.08 -4.15 2.51
N LYS A 131 -7.78 -3.14 2.04
CA LYS A 131 -9.11 -3.24 1.42
C LYS A 131 -9.08 -3.26 -0.12
N ALA A 132 -7.91 -3.44 -0.75
CA ALA A 132 -7.74 -3.35 -2.20
C ALA A 132 -8.65 -4.33 -2.98
N ILE A 133 -8.82 -5.55 -2.49
CA ILE A 133 -9.71 -6.55 -3.11
C ILE A 133 -11.17 -6.25 -2.81
N THR A 134 -11.50 -6.04 -1.53
CA THR A 134 -12.89 -5.87 -1.08
C THR A 134 -13.55 -4.63 -1.66
N ASN A 135 -12.84 -3.52 -1.75
CA ASN A 135 -13.35 -2.28 -2.34
C ASN A 135 -13.51 -2.34 -3.87
N ASN A 136 -12.82 -3.29 -4.53
CA ASN A 136 -12.85 -3.45 -5.99
C ASN A 136 -13.50 -4.78 -6.43
N ILE A 137 -14.37 -5.36 -5.60
CA ILE A 137 -14.97 -6.68 -5.87
C ILE A 137 -15.76 -6.70 -7.19
N GLY A 138 -16.43 -5.61 -7.54
CA GLY A 138 -17.13 -5.46 -8.82
C GLY A 138 -16.17 -5.58 -10.00
N LEU A 139 -15.00 -4.94 -9.94
CA LEU A 139 -13.96 -5.03 -10.96
C LEU A 139 -13.38 -6.44 -11.05
N VAL A 140 -13.15 -7.09 -9.90
CA VAL A 140 -12.64 -8.47 -9.81
C VAL A 140 -13.59 -9.47 -10.46
N ARG A 141 -14.91 -9.25 -10.38
CA ARG A 141 -15.93 -10.12 -10.94
C ARG A 141 -16.21 -9.85 -12.42
N SER A 142 -16.09 -8.59 -12.87
CA SER A 142 -16.42 -8.18 -14.24
C SER A 142 -15.27 -8.36 -15.23
N LEU A 143 -14.02 -8.23 -14.78
CA LEU A 143 -12.85 -8.23 -15.65
C LEU A 143 -11.86 -9.35 -15.29
N ARG A 144 -11.23 -9.92 -16.32
CA ARG A 144 -10.14 -10.89 -16.15
C ARG A 144 -8.79 -10.18 -16.18
N PHE A 145 -8.14 -10.13 -15.02
CA PHE A 145 -6.77 -9.61 -14.87
C PHE A 145 -6.11 -10.21 -13.61
N PRO A 146 -4.78 -10.20 -13.51
CA PRO A 146 -4.05 -10.59 -12.32
C PRO A 146 -4.46 -9.71 -11.13
N ARG A 147 -5.01 -10.28 -10.06
CA ARG A 147 -5.54 -9.48 -8.93
C ARG A 147 -4.47 -8.67 -8.20
N ALA A 148 -3.18 -9.03 -8.34
CA ALA A 148 -2.05 -8.23 -7.85
C ALA A 148 -2.02 -6.80 -8.42
N VAL A 149 -2.66 -6.54 -9.55
CA VAL A 149 -2.89 -5.19 -10.08
C VAL A 149 -3.51 -4.26 -9.03
N LEU A 150 -4.44 -4.75 -8.21
CA LEU A 150 -5.19 -3.92 -7.26
C LEU A 150 -4.33 -3.39 -6.11
N PRO A 151 -3.59 -4.22 -5.33
CA PRO A 151 -2.67 -3.70 -4.32
C PRO A 151 -1.59 -2.78 -4.90
N ILE A 152 -1.05 -3.10 -6.10
CA ILE A 152 -0.07 -2.25 -6.77
C ILE A 152 -0.68 -0.90 -7.14
N ALA A 153 -1.85 -0.89 -7.77
CA ALA A 153 -2.54 0.34 -8.17
C ALA A 153 -2.87 1.21 -6.95
N VAL A 154 -3.38 0.62 -5.85
CA VAL A 154 -3.68 1.37 -4.63
C VAL A 154 -2.43 1.98 -4.02
N THR A 155 -1.33 1.23 -3.89
CA THR A 155 -0.06 1.76 -3.36
C THR A 155 0.48 2.88 -4.25
N LEU A 156 0.39 2.72 -5.57
CA LEU A 156 0.80 3.74 -6.53
C LEU A 156 -0.10 4.98 -6.46
N THR A 157 -1.41 4.81 -6.26
CA THR A 157 -2.36 5.91 -6.01
C THR A 157 -1.91 6.74 -4.81
N GLN A 158 -1.56 6.08 -3.71
CA GLN A 158 -1.10 6.78 -2.50
C GLN A 158 0.25 7.49 -2.72
N LEU A 159 1.15 6.91 -3.51
CA LEU A 159 2.40 7.58 -3.89
C LEU A 159 2.12 8.85 -4.70
N ILE A 160 1.24 8.78 -5.71
CA ILE A 160 0.85 9.95 -6.52
C ILE A 160 0.25 11.05 -5.64
N HIS A 161 -0.58 10.69 -4.65
CA HIS A 161 -1.11 11.65 -3.67
C HIS A 161 -0.03 12.28 -2.79
N THR A 162 1.04 11.54 -2.50
CA THR A 162 2.13 12.01 -1.63
C THR A 162 3.13 12.90 -2.37
N LEU A 163 3.26 12.79 -3.71
CA LEU A 163 4.24 13.57 -4.48
C LEU A 163 4.16 15.09 -4.25
N PRO A 164 2.98 15.74 -4.26
CA PRO A 164 2.89 17.18 -3.94
C PRO A 164 3.40 17.49 -2.53
N ALA A 165 3.09 16.63 -1.55
CA ALA A 165 3.56 16.80 -0.18
C ALA A 165 5.09 16.64 -0.08
N LEU A 166 5.70 15.70 -0.84
CA LEU A 166 7.15 15.59 -0.94
C LEU A 166 7.80 16.84 -1.55
N GLY A 167 7.17 17.47 -2.54
CA GLY A 167 7.62 18.75 -3.08
C GLY A 167 7.62 19.86 -2.01
N VAL A 168 6.55 19.92 -1.21
CA VAL A 168 6.47 20.87 -0.07
C VAL A 168 7.47 20.50 1.03
N LEU A 169 7.74 19.23 1.27
CA LEU A 169 8.78 18.77 2.19
C LEU A 169 10.16 19.35 1.80
N VAL A 170 10.55 19.19 0.52
CA VAL A 170 11.81 19.72 0.01
C VAL A 170 11.87 21.25 0.16
N LEU A 171 10.78 21.94 -0.18
CA LEU A 171 10.69 23.40 0.02
C LEU A 171 10.85 23.78 1.49
N LEU A 172 10.25 23.03 2.41
CA LEU A 172 10.34 23.28 3.84
C LEU A 172 11.76 23.06 4.35
N MET A 173 12.50 22.06 3.82
CA MET A 173 13.92 21.87 4.17
C MET A 173 14.73 23.12 3.80
N LEU A 174 14.50 23.70 2.61
CA LEU A 174 15.17 24.94 2.19
C LEU A 174 14.82 26.12 3.10
N VAL A 175 13.55 26.27 3.46
CA VAL A 175 13.06 27.35 4.34
C VAL A 175 13.61 27.21 5.76
N THR A 176 13.82 25.98 6.25
CA THR A 176 14.41 25.73 7.58
C THR A 176 15.92 25.87 7.62
N GLY A 177 16.55 26.23 6.48
CA GLY A 177 17.98 26.48 6.40
C GLY A 177 18.85 25.25 6.23
N GLU A 178 18.28 24.10 5.83
CA GLU A 178 19.08 22.93 5.47
C GLU A 178 19.92 23.23 4.23
N PRO A 179 21.25 22.98 4.27
CA PRO A 179 22.11 23.17 3.12
C PRO A 179 21.78 22.14 2.03
N ILE A 180 21.80 22.57 0.78
CA ILE A 180 21.67 21.64 -0.34
C ILE A 180 22.95 20.81 -0.43
N GLN A 181 22.83 19.52 -0.19
CA GLN A 181 23.94 18.57 -0.17
C GLN A 181 23.79 17.54 -1.31
N LEU A 182 24.90 16.87 -1.63
CA LEU A 182 24.90 15.81 -2.65
C LEU A 182 24.01 14.62 -2.26
N GLU A 183 23.84 14.40 -0.95
CA GLU A 183 22.97 13.39 -0.34
C GLU A 183 21.50 13.52 -0.76
N TRP A 184 21.05 14.73 -1.13
CA TRP A 184 19.69 14.93 -1.65
C TRP A 184 19.43 14.17 -2.95
N LEU A 185 20.47 13.82 -3.71
CA LEU A 185 20.35 12.93 -4.87
C LEU A 185 19.93 11.51 -4.49
N MET A 186 20.07 11.12 -3.22
CA MET A 186 19.59 9.83 -2.72
C MET A 186 18.07 9.83 -2.45
N LEU A 187 17.42 10.99 -2.45
CA LEU A 187 15.98 11.13 -2.23
C LEU A 187 15.12 10.23 -3.15
N PRO A 188 15.32 10.19 -4.47
CA PRO A 188 14.57 9.29 -5.35
C PRO A 188 14.76 7.81 -5.00
N VAL A 189 15.98 7.43 -4.61
CA VAL A 189 16.30 6.05 -4.20
C VAL A 189 15.54 5.71 -2.91
N ALA A 190 15.56 6.60 -1.92
CA ALA A 190 14.82 6.43 -0.67
C ALA A 190 13.30 6.30 -0.90
N ILE A 191 12.73 7.09 -1.83
CA ILE A 191 11.31 7.00 -2.21
C ILE A 191 11.00 5.64 -2.85
N VAL A 192 11.86 5.13 -3.73
CA VAL A 192 11.69 3.79 -4.35
C VAL A 192 11.75 2.70 -3.30
N LEU A 193 12.72 2.73 -2.38
CA LEU A 193 12.83 1.75 -1.29
C LEU A 193 11.62 1.80 -0.36
N LEU A 194 11.15 2.99 -0.02
CA LEU A 194 9.90 3.20 0.74
C LEU A 194 8.70 2.59 0.01
N PHE A 195 8.54 2.89 -1.28
CA PHE A 195 7.43 2.36 -2.09
C PHE A 195 7.42 0.83 -2.13
N LEU A 196 8.56 0.21 -2.41
CA LEU A 196 8.69 -1.26 -2.47
C LEU A 196 8.38 -1.89 -1.12
N ASN A 197 8.89 -1.33 -0.04
CA ASN A 197 8.64 -1.78 1.32
C ASN A 197 7.13 -1.76 1.64
N VAL A 198 6.49 -0.63 1.39
CA VAL A 198 5.05 -0.44 1.63
C VAL A 198 4.20 -1.34 0.73
N LEU A 199 4.60 -1.53 -0.53
CA LEU A 199 3.93 -2.46 -1.45
C LEU A 199 3.96 -3.89 -0.92
N GLY A 200 5.10 -4.34 -0.36
CA GLY A 200 5.20 -5.65 0.28
C GLY A 200 4.22 -5.80 1.44
N ILE A 201 4.17 -4.83 2.34
CA ILE A 201 3.21 -4.80 3.46
C ILE A 201 1.77 -4.82 2.92
N THR A 202 1.48 -4.06 1.87
CA THR A 202 0.16 -3.99 1.25
C THR A 202 -0.29 -5.35 0.69
N PHE A 203 0.59 -6.13 0.08
CA PHE A 203 0.26 -7.47 -0.38
C PHE A 203 -0.14 -8.40 0.77
N PHE A 204 0.60 -8.37 1.89
CA PHE A 204 0.25 -9.14 3.08
C PHE A 204 -1.12 -8.74 3.62
N LEU A 205 -1.34 -7.44 3.82
CA LEU A 205 -2.59 -6.93 4.38
C LEU A 205 -3.79 -7.22 3.49
N ALA A 206 -3.67 -7.02 2.17
CA ALA A 206 -4.74 -7.31 1.21
C ALA A 206 -5.15 -8.79 1.26
N ARG A 207 -4.19 -9.70 1.43
CA ARG A 207 -4.46 -11.13 1.56
C ARG A 207 -5.10 -11.49 2.90
N ILE A 208 -4.60 -10.93 4.00
CA ILE A 208 -5.09 -11.20 5.35
C ILE A 208 -6.54 -10.70 5.50
N VAL A 209 -6.83 -9.49 5.01
CA VAL A 209 -8.18 -8.90 5.07
C VAL A 209 -9.18 -9.62 4.15
N GLU A 210 -8.70 -10.23 3.08
CA GLU A 210 -9.56 -11.09 2.24
C GLU A 210 -9.97 -12.38 2.96
N ILE A 211 -9.10 -12.92 3.84
CA ILE A 211 -9.43 -14.07 4.68
C ILE A 211 -10.48 -13.69 5.75
N SER A 212 -10.29 -12.55 6.40
CA SER A 212 -11.19 -12.05 7.43
C SER A 212 -11.35 -10.53 7.32
N ARG A 213 -12.55 -10.09 6.93
CA ARG A 213 -12.88 -8.67 6.73
C ARG A 213 -12.74 -7.84 8.01
N ASP A 214 -12.92 -8.46 9.16
CA ASP A 214 -12.82 -7.81 10.47
C ASP A 214 -11.41 -7.28 10.73
N ILE A 215 -10.38 -7.99 10.23
CA ILE A 215 -8.98 -7.53 10.34
C ILE A 215 -8.79 -6.18 9.64
N GLY A 216 -9.57 -5.91 8.58
CA GLY A 216 -9.56 -4.61 7.91
C GLY A 216 -9.89 -3.42 8.81
N ASN A 217 -10.64 -3.63 9.89
CA ASN A 217 -10.96 -2.60 10.88
C ASN A 217 -9.85 -2.44 11.93
N LEU A 218 -9.00 -3.45 12.12
CA LEU A 218 -7.84 -3.37 13.02
C LEU A 218 -6.65 -2.64 12.36
N VAL A 219 -6.53 -2.65 11.03
CA VAL A 219 -5.41 -2.03 10.32
C VAL A 219 -5.23 -0.55 10.70
N PRO A 220 -6.27 0.32 10.74
CA PRO A 220 -6.11 1.71 11.18
C PRO A 220 -5.61 1.85 12.61
N VAL A 221 -6.02 0.93 13.52
CA VAL A 221 -5.58 0.94 14.91
C VAL A 221 -4.10 0.58 15.00
N VAL A 222 -3.70 -0.52 14.35
CA VAL A 222 -2.29 -0.95 14.28
C VAL A 222 -1.42 0.14 13.66
N THR A 223 -1.88 0.76 12.58
CA THR A 223 -1.14 1.84 11.90
C THR A 223 -0.95 3.05 12.82
N ARG A 224 -1.96 3.37 13.63
CA ARG A 224 -1.87 4.46 14.63
C ARG A 224 -0.81 4.16 15.70
N LEU A 225 -0.75 2.91 16.19
CA LEU A 225 0.27 2.47 17.15
C LEU A 225 1.68 2.47 16.52
N LEU A 226 1.80 1.98 15.29
CA LEU A 226 3.07 1.98 14.54
C LEU A 226 3.66 3.40 14.41
N ARG A 227 2.84 4.44 14.30
CA ARG A 227 3.31 5.83 14.22
C ARG A 227 4.17 6.22 15.43
N TYR A 228 3.81 5.75 16.62
CA TYR A 228 4.58 6.04 17.83
C TYR A 228 5.85 5.18 17.95
N ILE A 229 5.81 3.94 17.47
CA ILE A 229 6.94 3.00 17.59
C ILE A 229 7.98 3.23 16.48
N SER A 230 7.62 3.88 15.37
CA SER A 230 8.50 4.04 14.20
C SER A 230 9.37 5.31 14.24
N GLY A 231 9.49 5.99 15.39
CA GLY A 231 10.35 7.15 15.53
C GLY A 231 9.88 8.37 14.70
N VAL A 232 8.56 8.52 14.48
CA VAL A 232 8.02 9.68 13.75
C VAL A 232 8.22 10.97 14.52
N PHE A 233 8.05 10.94 15.85
CA PHE A 233 8.02 12.12 16.72
C PHE A 233 9.32 12.37 17.49
N PHE A 234 10.18 11.37 17.61
CA PHE A 234 11.41 11.40 18.39
C PHE A 234 12.49 10.55 17.74
N SER A 235 13.75 10.87 18.02
CA SER A 235 14.87 10.02 17.58
C SER A 235 14.85 8.69 18.33
N ILE A 236 15.02 7.60 17.56
CA ILE A 236 15.11 6.24 18.11
C ILE A 236 16.32 6.12 19.04
N ASP A 237 17.41 6.86 18.78
CA ASP A 237 18.61 6.89 19.60
C ASP A 237 18.36 7.33 21.05
N SER A 238 17.25 8.05 21.30
CA SER A 238 16.81 8.38 22.66
C SER A 238 16.54 7.15 23.54
N TYR A 239 16.34 5.98 22.91
CA TYR A 239 16.11 4.69 23.57
C TYR A 239 17.35 3.79 23.59
N ALA A 240 18.52 4.30 23.29
CA ALA A 240 19.79 3.55 23.30
C ALA A 240 20.10 2.86 24.65
N GLY A 241 19.57 3.40 25.76
CA GLY A 241 19.65 2.77 27.09
C GLY A 241 18.87 1.44 27.23
N HIS A 242 18.01 1.11 26.26
CA HIS A 242 17.22 -0.12 26.23
C HIS A 242 17.49 -0.89 24.91
N PRO A 243 18.54 -1.71 24.83
CA PRO A 243 19.05 -2.26 23.57
C PRO A 243 18.00 -3.05 22.78
N VAL A 244 17.13 -3.81 23.45
CA VAL A 244 16.06 -4.57 22.78
C VAL A 244 15.02 -3.65 22.16
N VAL A 245 14.58 -2.63 22.91
CA VAL A 245 13.59 -1.66 22.42
C VAL A 245 14.16 -0.87 21.25
N HIS A 246 15.40 -0.39 21.40
CA HIS A 246 16.11 0.31 20.34
C HIS A 246 16.20 -0.55 19.07
N ALA A 247 16.63 -1.82 19.18
CA ALA A 247 16.77 -2.72 18.04
C ALA A 247 15.41 -2.95 17.34
N ILE A 248 14.33 -3.20 18.09
CA ILE A 248 12.98 -3.37 17.52
C ILE A 248 12.55 -2.10 16.77
N MET A 249 12.77 -0.93 17.35
CA MET A 249 12.39 0.34 16.75
C MET A 249 13.25 0.71 15.54
N ALA A 250 14.56 0.50 15.60
CA ALA A 250 15.50 0.89 14.56
C ALA A 250 15.42 0.01 13.31
N TYR A 251 15.29 -1.31 13.49
CA TYR A 251 15.44 -2.27 12.38
C TYR A 251 14.10 -2.72 11.76
N GLN A 252 12.97 -2.24 12.26
CA GLN A 252 11.68 -2.57 11.69
C GLN A 252 11.47 -1.96 10.29
N PRO A 253 10.68 -2.62 9.42
CA PRO A 253 10.50 -2.17 8.04
C PRO A 253 9.81 -0.81 7.88
N VAL A 254 9.15 -0.29 8.91
CA VAL A 254 8.44 1.00 8.86
C VAL A 254 9.35 2.16 9.26
N SER A 255 10.27 1.98 10.22
CA SER A 255 11.18 3.05 10.68
C SER A 255 12.34 3.29 9.72
N LEU A 256 12.92 2.23 9.15
CA LEU A 256 14.07 2.34 8.26
C LEU A 256 13.89 3.30 7.07
N PRO A 257 12.77 3.26 6.32
CA PRO A 257 12.52 4.26 5.28
C PRO A 257 12.48 5.69 5.80
N LEU A 258 12.00 5.92 7.03
CA LEU A 258 12.03 7.25 7.66
C LEU A 258 13.47 7.66 7.98
N THR A 259 14.28 6.73 8.48
CA THR A 259 15.68 6.97 8.84
C THR A 259 16.51 7.33 7.60
N ILE A 260 16.47 6.51 6.53
CA ILE A 260 17.24 6.80 5.30
C ILE A 260 16.80 8.10 4.62
N MET A 261 15.52 8.47 4.74
CA MET A 261 15.03 9.74 4.22
C MET A 261 15.59 10.93 5.03
N ARG A 262 15.73 10.78 6.35
CA ARG A 262 16.38 11.79 7.21
C ARG A 262 17.87 11.90 6.88
N GLU A 263 18.56 10.77 6.72
CA GLU A 263 19.97 10.73 6.28
C GLU A 263 20.17 11.37 4.90
N ALA A 264 19.17 11.32 4.01
CA ALA A 264 19.23 11.95 2.70
C ALA A 264 18.97 13.48 2.74
N LEU A 265 18.19 13.99 3.70
CA LEU A 265 17.68 15.36 3.69
C LEU A 265 18.22 16.25 4.80
N LEU A 266 18.61 15.69 5.96
CA LEU A 266 19.06 16.45 7.13
C LEU A 266 20.57 16.39 7.26
N SER A 267 21.21 17.55 7.33
CA SER A 267 22.67 17.69 7.46
C SER A 267 23.23 17.08 8.76
N GLU A 268 22.42 17.02 9.81
CA GLU A 268 22.77 16.42 11.09
C GLU A 268 22.73 14.88 11.10
N SER A 269 22.17 14.26 10.06
CA SER A 269 21.99 12.81 9.97
C SER A 269 22.89 12.24 8.88
N PRO A 270 24.13 11.83 9.20
CA PRO A 270 25.07 11.30 8.19
C PRO A 270 24.56 9.97 7.61
N ILE A 271 24.90 9.71 6.35
CA ILE A 271 24.54 8.47 5.67
C ILE A 271 25.25 7.28 6.34
N HIS A 272 24.46 6.34 6.83
CA HIS A 272 24.95 5.06 7.35
C HIS A 272 24.63 3.93 6.38
N LEU A 273 25.63 3.45 5.65
CA LEU A 273 25.47 2.39 4.64
C LEU A 273 24.69 1.17 5.16
N GLY A 274 24.86 0.82 6.45
CA GLY A 274 24.13 -0.26 7.10
C GLY A 274 22.60 -0.06 7.04
N ASN A 275 22.10 1.15 7.29
CA ASN A 275 20.67 1.47 7.23
C ASN A 275 20.14 1.34 5.80
N TRP A 276 20.90 1.81 4.81
CA TRP A 276 20.52 1.71 3.39
C TRP A 276 20.51 0.26 2.89
N LEU A 277 21.50 -0.55 3.27
CA LEU A 277 21.54 -1.96 2.92
C LEU A 277 20.39 -2.74 3.59
N LEU A 278 20.07 -2.43 4.83
CA LEU A 278 18.97 -3.07 5.54
C LEU A 278 17.61 -2.62 4.95
N ALA A 279 17.46 -1.33 4.61
CA ALA A 279 16.28 -0.83 3.91
C ALA A 279 16.10 -1.50 2.54
N LEU A 280 17.18 -1.69 1.78
CA LEU A 280 17.17 -2.46 0.55
C LEU A 280 16.77 -3.92 0.80
N GLY A 281 17.29 -4.54 1.84
CA GLY A 281 16.92 -5.90 2.25
C GLY A 281 15.41 -6.02 2.47
N TRP A 282 14.81 -5.13 3.26
CA TRP A 282 13.36 -5.10 3.47
C TRP A 282 12.58 -4.78 2.19
N ALA A 283 13.06 -3.85 1.37
CA ALA A 283 12.44 -3.47 0.09
C ALA A 283 12.47 -4.60 -0.96
N LEU A 284 13.30 -5.61 -0.78
CA LEU A 284 13.31 -6.83 -1.61
C LEU A 284 12.50 -7.96 -0.95
N VAL A 285 12.74 -8.23 0.32
CA VAL A 285 12.12 -9.36 1.03
C VAL A 285 10.60 -9.20 1.15
N LEU A 286 10.12 -8.02 1.57
CA LEU A 286 8.68 -7.83 1.79
C LEU A 286 7.85 -7.92 0.50
N PRO A 287 8.18 -7.24 -0.62
CA PRO A 287 7.38 -7.38 -1.83
C PRO A 287 7.48 -8.78 -2.44
N ILE A 288 8.63 -9.46 -2.38
CA ILE A 288 8.76 -10.83 -2.89
C ILE A 288 7.90 -11.78 -2.07
N THR A 289 8.06 -11.81 -0.75
CA THR A 289 7.30 -12.70 0.15
C THR A 289 5.83 -12.34 0.19
N GLY A 290 5.49 -11.05 0.24
CA GLY A 290 4.12 -10.56 0.21
C GLY A 290 3.41 -10.89 -1.10
N PHE A 291 4.07 -10.69 -2.24
CA PHE A 291 3.56 -11.06 -3.55
C PHE A 291 3.34 -12.57 -3.67
N LEU A 292 4.29 -13.40 -3.25
CA LEU A 292 4.15 -14.86 -3.27
C LEU A 292 3.00 -15.33 -2.38
N PHE A 293 2.86 -14.74 -1.19
CA PHE A 293 1.76 -15.02 -0.28
C PHE A 293 0.41 -14.62 -0.91
N PHE A 294 0.34 -13.46 -1.54
CA PHE A 294 -0.85 -12.97 -2.24
C PHE A 294 -1.18 -13.86 -3.45
N TRP A 295 -0.21 -14.15 -4.34
CA TRP A 295 -0.40 -14.97 -5.52
C TRP A 295 -0.87 -16.40 -5.21
N ARG A 296 -0.43 -16.99 -4.10
CA ARG A 296 -0.89 -18.33 -3.68
C ARG A 296 -2.40 -18.44 -3.53
N ALA A 297 -3.07 -17.34 -3.32
CA ALA A 297 -4.52 -17.29 -3.12
C ALA A 297 -5.30 -16.74 -4.33
N GLU A 298 -4.62 -16.52 -5.47
CA GLU A 298 -5.22 -15.91 -6.68
C GLU A 298 -6.55 -16.55 -7.07
N ALA A 299 -6.67 -17.88 -6.99
CA ALA A 299 -7.89 -18.61 -7.33
C ALA A 299 -9.08 -18.37 -6.36
N ARG A 300 -8.84 -17.80 -5.18
CA ARG A 300 -9.88 -17.55 -4.15
C ARG A 300 -10.50 -16.16 -4.28
N TYR A 301 -9.74 -15.17 -4.81
CA TYR A 301 -10.21 -13.81 -4.93
C TYR A 301 -11.44 -13.71 -5.86
N GLY A 302 -12.52 -13.12 -5.35
CA GLY A 302 -13.75 -12.93 -6.11
C GLY A 302 -14.74 -14.09 -6.08
N ARG A 303 -14.42 -15.23 -5.44
CA ARG A 303 -15.43 -16.23 -5.09
C ARG A 303 -16.34 -15.63 -4.02
N ALA A 304 -17.64 -15.73 -4.21
CA ALA A 304 -18.60 -15.33 -3.20
C ALA A 304 -18.42 -16.21 -1.96
N SER A 305 -18.02 -15.63 -0.84
CA SER A 305 -18.23 -16.18 0.49
C SER A 305 -19.56 -15.71 1.01
#